data_44096feb726ce9b54abc3ca32d31f96f
#
_entry.id   44096feb726ce9b54abc3ca32d31f96f
#
_cell.length_a   1.000
_cell.length_b   1.000
_cell.length_c   1.000
_cell.angle_alpha   90.00
_cell.angle_beta   90.00
_cell.angle_gamma   90.00
#
_symmetry.space_group_name_H-M   'P 1'
#
loop_
_entity.id
_entity.type
_entity.pdbx_description
1 polymer ?
#
loop_
_entity_poly.entity_id
_entity_poly.type
_entity_poly.pdbx_seq_one_letter_code
_entity_poly.pdbx_strand_id
1 'polypeptide(L)'
;MTKERKQEVINSFKREENDTGSSEVQIALLTERINELTEHLKVHKKDNHSRRGLLQMVGKRRNLLNYLAKKDLEKYREVVEKLNLRK
;
A
#
# COMPACT_ATOMS: atom_id res chain seq x y z
N MET A 1 12.12 -0.35 2.36
CA MET A 1 11.38 -1.09 3.43
C MET A 1 12.25 -2.24 3.93
N THR A 2 12.41 -2.36 5.23
CA THR A 2 13.19 -3.46 5.80
C THR A 2 12.39 -4.77 5.74
N LYS A 3 13.10 -5.89 5.88
CA LYS A 3 12.46 -7.21 5.91
C LYS A 3 11.50 -7.33 7.09
N GLU A 4 11.92 -6.85 8.25
CA GLU A 4 11.10 -6.87 9.46
C GLU A 4 9.84 -6.04 9.29
N ARG A 5 9.97 -4.83 8.74
CA ARG A 5 8.81 -3.96 8.52
C ARG A 5 7.85 -4.56 7.51
N LYS A 6 8.37 -5.15 6.44
CA LYS A 6 7.54 -5.82 5.45
C LYS A 6 6.74 -6.96 6.09
N GLN A 7 7.36 -7.75 6.94
CA GLN A 7 6.69 -8.85 7.61
C GLN A 7 5.63 -8.35 8.59
N GLU A 8 5.90 -7.28 9.31
CA GLU A 8 4.92 -6.66 10.20
C GLU A 8 3.67 -6.23 9.44
N VAL A 9 3.85 -5.57 8.29
CA VAL A 9 2.74 -5.12 7.45
C VAL A 9 1.93 -6.31 6.97
N ILE A 10 2.60 -7.34 6.47
CA ILE A 10 1.92 -8.57 6.00
C ILE A 10 1.11 -9.19 7.14
N ASN A 11 1.71 -9.33 8.32
CA ASN A 11 1.05 -9.95 9.47
C ASN A 11 -0.18 -9.16 9.92
N SER A 12 -0.15 -7.84 9.78
CA SER A 12 -1.27 -6.99 10.17
C SER A 12 -2.48 -7.12 9.26
N PHE A 13 -2.28 -7.51 7.99
CA PHE A 13 -3.34 -7.50 6.99
C PHE A 13 -3.68 -8.87 6.41
N LYS A 14 -2.91 -9.89 6.70
CA LYS A 14 -3.18 -11.22 6.13
C LYS A 14 -4.49 -11.79 6.66
N ARG A 15 -5.22 -12.47 5.79
CA ARG A 15 -6.49 -13.13 6.14
C ARG A 15 -6.27 -14.49 6.75
N GLU A 16 -5.22 -15.17 6.31
CA GLU A 16 -4.81 -16.48 6.77
C GLU A 16 -3.33 -16.45 7.08
N GLU A 17 -2.85 -17.45 7.80
CA GLU A 17 -1.45 -17.50 8.20
C GLU A 17 -0.49 -17.45 7.01
N ASN A 18 -0.89 -18.01 5.87
CA ASN A 18 -0.07 -18.06 4.66
C ASN A 18 -0.39 -16.97 3.65
N ASP A 19 -1.25 -16.01 4.01
CA ASP A 19 -1.68 -14.96 3.10
C ASP A 19 -0.64 -13.86 3.00
N THR A 20 0.13 -13.87 1.92
CA THR A 20 1.12 -12.82 1.65
C THR A 20 0.81 -12.07 0.35
N GLY A 21 -0.24 -12.47 -0.37
CA GLY A 21 -0.56 -11.92 -1.69
C GLY A 21 -1.97 -11.40 -1.87
N SER A 22 -2.78 -11.32 -0.81
CA SER A 22 -4.13 -10.78 -0.94
C SER A 22 -4.11 -9.30 -1.31
N SER A 23 -5.25 -8.80 -1.82
CA SER A 23 -5.39 -7.39 -2.15
C SER A 23 -5.12 -6.50 -0.94
N GLU A 24 -5.59 -6.89 0.24
CA GLU A 24 -5.39 -6.13 1.47
C GLU A 24 -3.90 -6.00 1.79
N VAL A 25 -3.17 -7.12 1.72
CA VAL A 25 -1.73 -7.13 1.99
C VAL A 25 -0.98 -6.28 0.96
N GLN A 26 -1.31 -6.43 -0.32
CA GLN A 26 -0.66 -5.65 -1.37
C GLN A 26 -0.88 -4.16 -1.21
N ILE A 27 -2.10 -3.75 -0.86
CA ILE A 27 -2.44 -2.35 -0.62
C ILE A 27 -1.63 -1.81 0.57
N ALA A 28 -1.51 -2.59 1.63
CA ALA A 28 -0.75 -2.20 2.82
C ALA A 28 0.73 -2.03 2.51
N LEU A 29 1.32 -2.95 1.75
CA LEU A 29 2.73 -2.87 1.36
C LEU A 29 2.99 -1.67 0.45
N LEU A 30 2.09 -1.42 -0.51
CA LEU A 30 2.20 -0.26 -1.39
C LEU A 30 2.10 1.04 -0.60
N THR A 31 1.21 1.10 0.37
CA THR A 31 1.05 2.27 1.22
C THR A 31 2.34 2.58 1.99
N GLU A 32 2.97 1.55 2.54
CA GLU A 32 4.24 1.72 3.25
C GLU A 32 5.33 2.25 2.31
N ARG A 33 5.44 1.69 1.11
CA ARG A 33 6.41 2.15 0.12
C ARG A 33 6.12 3.57 -0.36
N ILE A 34 4.85 3.89 -0.58
CA ILE A 34 4.44 5.24 -0.98
C ILE A 34 4.86 6.25 0.10
N ASN A 35 4.65 5.92 1.36
CA ASN A 35 5.04 6.79 2.46
C ASN A 35 6.56 6.99 2.52
N GLU A 36 7.32 5.91 2.34
CA GLU A 36 8.78 5.98 2.31
C GLU A 36 9.27 6.89 1.18
N LEU A 37 8.73 6.73 -0.03
CA LEU A 37 9.14 7.54 -1.18
C LEU A 37 8.69 8.99 -1.03
N THR A 38 7.53 9.22 -0.43
CA THR A 38 7.06 10.57 -0.16
C THR A 38 8.05 11.31 0.76
N GLU A 39 8.51 10.65 1.80
CA GLU A 39 9.52 11.23 2.69
C GLU A 39 10.86 11.44 1.97
N HIS A 40 11.26 10.47 1.16
CA HIS A 40 12.48 10.57 0.36
C HIS A 40 12.44 11.80 -0.55
N LEU A 41 11.31 12.04 -1.21
CA LEU A 41 11.16 13.16 -2.15
C LEU A 41 11.10 14.52 -1.47
N LYS A 42 10.80 14.58 -0.19
CA LYS A 42 10.89 15.82 0.58
C LYS A 42 12.33 16.32 0.68
N VAL A 43 13.27 15.39 0.74
CA VAL A 43 14.70 15.69 0.83
C VAL A 43 15.35 15.75 -0.57
N HIS A 44 14.99 14.80 -1.43
CA HIS A 44 15.55 14.67 -2.78
C HIS A 44 14.53 15.09 -3.84
N LYS A 45 14.22 16.37 -3.88
CA LYS A 45 13.13 16.91 -4.71
C LYS A 45 13.32 16.74 -6.21
N LYS A 46 14.55 16.55 -6.66
CA LYS A 46 14.87 16.41 -8.08
C LYS A 46 15.03 14.94 -8.51
N ASP A 47 14.73 14.00 -7.65
CA ASP A 47 14.81 12.58 -7.96
C ASP A 47 13.59 12.15 -8.79
N ASN A 48 13.72 12.31 -10.11
CA ASN A 48 12.62 12.02 -11.03
C ASN A 48 12.31 10.53 -11.15
N HIS A 49 13.29 9.67 -10.94
CA HIS A 49 13.06 8.21 -10.97
C HIS A 49 12.17 7.78 -9.81
N SER A 50 12.46 8.28 -8.61
CA SER A 50 11.63 7.98 -7.43
C SER A 50 10.23 8.56 -7.58
N ARG A 51 10.10 9.75 -8.17
CA ARG A 51 8.80 10.37 -8.40
C ARG A 51 7.95 9.54 -9.37
N ARG A 52 8.56 9.05 -10.43
CA ARG A 52 7.88 8.17 -11.39
C ARG A 52 7.43 6.87 -10.72
N GLY A 53 8.31 6.25 -9.92
CA GLY A 53 7.99 5.06 -9.16
C GLY A 53 6.85 5.28 -8.18
N LEU A 54 6.83 6.44 -7.51
CA LEU A 54 5.75 6.81 -6.60
C LEU A 54 4.41 6.88 -7.33
N LEU A 55 4.38 7.55 -8.48
CA LEU A 55 3.15 7.67 -9.27
C LEU A 55 2.64 6.32 -9.74
N GLN A 56 3.53 5.42 -10.14
CA GLN A 56 3.15 4.06 -10.53
C GLN A 56 2.55 3.29 -9.37
N MET A 57 3.12 3.42 -8.18
CA MET A 57 2.61 2.74 -6.99
C MET A 57 1.26 3.29 -6.54
N VAL A 58 1.07 4.60 -6.63
CA VAL A 58 -0.23 5.23 -6.33
C VAL A 58 -1.31 4.71 -7.28
N GLY A 59 -0.99 4.63 -8.59
CA GLY A 59 -1.92 4.08 -9.58
C GLY A 59 -2.26 2.63 -9.31
N LYS A 60 -1.27 1.82 -9.01
CA LYS A 60 -1.46 0.41 -8.70
C LYS A 60 -2.31 0.21 -7.45
N ARG A 61 -2.06 0.99 -6.41
CA ARG A 61 -2.86 0.95 -5.18
C ARG A 61 -4.31 1.30 -5.47
N ARG A 62 -4.54 2.33 -6.28
CA ARG A 62 -5.90 2.74 -6.67
C ARG A 62 -6.63 1.60 -7.37
N ASN A 63 -5.96 0.92 -8.29
CA ASN A 63 -6.55 -0.21 -9.00
C ASN A 63 -6.91 -1.35 -8.06
N LEU A 64 -6.03 -1.66 -7.12
CA LEU A 64 -6.30 -2.68 -6.10
C LEU A 64 -7.47 -2.31 -5.19
N LEU A 65 -7.54 -1.04 -4.79
CA LEU A 65 -8.65 -0.54 -3.97
C LEU A 65 -9.97 -0.62 -4.71
N ASN A 66 -9.99 -0.25 -5.99
CA ASN A 66 -11.20 -0.34 -6.81
C ASN A 66 -11.64 -1.79 -6.97
N TYR A 67 -10.71 -2.69 -7.19
CA TYR A 67 -10.99 -4.12 -7.26
C TYR A 67 -11.59 -4.63 -5.96
N LEU A 68 -10.99 -4.27 -4.85
CA LEU A 68 -11.46 -4.69 -3.54
C LEU A 68 -12.85 -4.15 -3.24
N ALA A 69 -13.11 -2.89 -3.59
CA ALA A 69 -14.43 -2.27 -3.39
C ALA A 69 -15.53 -3.01 -4.14
N LYS A 70 -15.23 -3.48 -5.36
CA LYS A 70 -16.19 -4.24 -6.15
C LYS A 70 -16.42 -5.64 -5.60
N LYS A 71 -15.37 -6.25 -5.06
CA LYS A 71 -15.43 -7.63 -4.61
C LYS A 71 -15.93 -7.77 -3.17
N ASP A 72 -15.52 -6.87 -2.29
CA ASP A 72 -15.88 -6.89 -0.88
C ASP A 72 -15.84 -5.49 -0.31
N LEU A 73 -16.98 -4.80 -0.34
CA LEU A 73 -17.06 -3.40 0.08
C LEU A 73 -16.71 -3.22 1.56
N GLU A 74 -17.06 -4.18 2.41
CA GLU A 74 -16.73 -4.09 3.83
C GLU A 74 -15.23 -4.15 4.07
N LYS A 75 -14.53 -5.05 3.37
CA LYS A 75 -13.08 -5.14 3.43
C LYS A 75 -12.42 -3.87 2.90
N TYR A 76 -12.97 -3.31 1.84
CA TYR A 76 -12.48 -2.05 1.30
C TYR A 76 -12.54 -0.95 2.36
N ARG A 77 -13.68 -0.82 3.05
CA ARG A 77 -13.86 0.18 4.09
C ARG A 77 -12.90 -0.05 5.26
N GLU A 78 -12.71 -1.30 5.68
CA GLU A 78 -11.77 -1.64 6.74
C GLU A 78 -10.34 -1.23 6.39
N VAL A 79 -9.90 -1.53 5.16
CA VAL A 79 -8.56 -1.21 4.71
C VAL A 79 -8.35 0.30 4.64
N VAL A 80 -9.31 1.03 4.07
CA VAL A 80 -9.24 2.48 3.97
C VAL A 80 -9.15 3.12 5.36
N GLU A 81 -9.95 2.66 6.28
CA GLU A 81 -9.94 3.16 7.65
C GLU A 81 -8.63 2.81 8.37
N LYS A 82 -8.21 1.54 8.28
CA LYS A 82 -7.01 1.06 8.97
C LYS A 82 -5.73 1.73 8.48
N LEU A 83 -5.65 2.02 7.18
CA LEU A 83 -4.50 2.68 6.59
C LEU A 83 -4.66 4.20 6.51
N ASN A 84 -5.79 4.71 6.95
CA ASN A 84 -6.11 6.14 6.92
C ASN A 84 -5.98 6.71 5.51
N LEU A 85 -6.51 6.00 4.53
CA LEU A 85 -6.45 6.41 3.13
C LEU A 85 -7.64 7.31 2.80
N ARG A 86 -7.38 8.31 1.98
CA ARG A 86 -8.44 9.17 1.44
C ARG A 86 -8.76 8.70 0.03
N LYS A 87 -9.46 7.57 -0.05
CA LYS A 87 -9.77 6.96 -1.31
C LYS A 87 -8.59 6.49 -2.10
#